data_68c81f6503baeecfdce30a2d79b82681
#
_entry.id   68c81f6503baeecfdce30a2d79b82681
#
_cell.length_a   1.000
_cell.length_b   1.000
_cell.length_c   1.000
_cell.angle_alpha   90.00
_cell.angle_beta   90.00
_cell.angle_gamma   90.00
#
_symmetry.space_group_name_H-M   'P 1'
#
loop_
_entity.id
_entity.type
_entity.pdbx_description
1 polymer ?
#
loop_
_entity_poly.entity_id
_entity_poly.type
_entity_poly.pdbx_seq_one_letter_code
_entity_poly.pdbx_strand_id
1 'polypeptide(L)'
;LKALADSGYTEPTPVQAQAIPAAIEGRDLLVSSQTGSGKTAAFMLPSMHKLAVAAQDNPQPALKTPNQERQSARSRGERPRYAPAQPKMLVLTPTRELALQVTTATEKYGANLRRMKAVSILGGMPYPKQMQLLARNPEILVATPGRLIDHMNSGKIDFSQLQILVLDEADRMLDMGFIDDIETIIAATPAERQTMLFSATLEGDVGRMAERITREPQIIRIASSQTKHENIEQKVHFVDDQSHKNRLLDHLLRDAALHQAVIFTATKRDADEIAEQLNVAGFAAAPLHGDMHQGARNRTLNALRHGQLRILVATD
;
A
#
# COMPACT_ATOMS: atom_id res chain seq x y z
N LEU A 1 -17.76 13.07 -2.41
CA LEU A 1 -18.89 12.30 -2.97
C LEU A 1 -18.78 12.17 -4.50
N LYS A 2 -18.58 13.26 -5.27
CA LYS A 2 -18.51 13.21 -6.73
C LYS A 2 -17.49 12.19 -7.25
N ALA A 3 -16.26 12.19 -6.73
CA ALA A 3 -15.23 11.26 -7.13
C ALA A 3 -15.58 9.78 -6.86
N LEU A 4 -16.39 9.49 -5.84
CA LEU A 4 -16.90 8.15 -5.54
C LEU A 4 -17.97 7.72 -6.55
N ALA A 5 -18.92 8.60 -6.85
CA ALA A 5 -19.93 8.33 -7.87
C ALA A 5 -19.30 8.10 -9.25
N ASP A 6 -18.33 8.95 -9.66
CA ASP A 6 -17.57 8.80 -10.90
C ASP A 6 -16.72 7.50 -10.92
N SER A 7 -16.49 6.92 -9.76
CA SER A 7 -15.72 5.67 -9.58
C SER A 7 -16.60 4.42 -9.48
N GLY A 8 -17.94 4.55 -9.60
CA GLY A 8 -18.87 3.44 -9.55
C GLY A 8 -19.17 2.89 -8.15
N TYR A 9 -18.87 3.65 -7.09
CA TYR A 9 -19.26 3.27 -5.72
C TYR A 9 -20.74 3.54 -5.52
N THR A 10 -21.55 2.49 -5.34
CA THR A 10 -22.99 2.55 -5.12
C THR A 10 -23.36 2.33 -3.66
N GLU A 11 -22.67 1.40 -3.00
CA GLU A 11 -22.94 1.00 -1.62
C GLU A 11 -21.63 0.80 -0.85
N PRO A 12 -21.60 1.09 0.46
CA PRO A 12 -20.44 0.81 1.29
C PRO A 12 -20.29 -0.68 1.57
N THR A 13 -19.07 -1.18 1.56
CA THR A 13 -18.79 -2.53 2.05
C THR A 13 -18.98 -2.61 3.58
N PRO A 14 -19.13 -3.81 4.17
CA PRO A 14 -19.30 -3.94 5.62
C PRO A 14 -18.20 -3.26 6.45
N VAL A 15 -16.93 -3.32 5.99
CA VAL A 15 -15.83 -2.64 6.69
C VAL A 15 -15.96 -1.13 6.57
N GLN A 16 -16.37 -0.61 5.43
CA GLN A 16 -16.57 0.82 5.22
C GLN A 16 -17.71 1.37 6.06
N ALA A 17 -18.84 0.66 6.11
CA ALA A 17 -20.01 1.04 6.87
C ALA A 17 -19.73 1.18 8.38
N GLN A 18 -18.85 0.33 8.92
CA GLN A 18 -18.49 0.36 10.34
C GLN A 18 -17.31 1.31 10.63
N ALA A 19 -16.30 1.35 9.79
CA ALA A 19 -15.07 2.11 10.06
C ALA A 19 -15.21 3.60 9.74
N ILE A 20 -15.90 3.99 8.67
CA ILE A 20 -15.95 5.38 8.23
C ILE A 20 -16.58 6.31 9.28
N PRO A 21 -17.74 6.00 9.88
CA PRO A 21 -18.34 6.87 10.91
C PRO A 21 -17.39 7.09 12.09
N ALA A 22 -16.86 6.02 12.66
CA ALA A 22 -15.96 6.09 13.80
C ALA A 22 -14.64 6.84 13.49
N ALA A 23 -14.11 6.67 12.27
CA ALA A 23 -12.93 7.41 11.83
C ALA A 23 -13.21 8.92 11.68
N ILE A 24 -14.39 9.31 11.22
CA ILE A 24 -14.81 10.73 11.15
C ILE A 24 -14.93 11.33 12.55
N GLU A 25 -15.44 10.59 13.52
CA GLU A 25 -15.51 10.99 14.94
C GLU A 25 -14.13 11.19 15.57
N GLY A 26 -13.06 10.73 14.91
CA GLY A 26 -11.70 10.86 15.40
C GLY A 26 -11.23 9.70 16.31
N ARG A 27 -12.00 8.63 16.42
CA ARG A 27 -11.65 7.46 17.21
C ARG A 27 -10.51 6.69 16.58
N ASP A 28 -9.65 6.10 17.42
CA ASP A 28 -8.70 5.10 16.98
C ASP A 28 -9.44 3.83 16.58
N LEU A 29 -8.92 3.11 15.58
CA LEU A 29 -9.56 1.93 15.04
C LEU A 29 -8.62 0.73 15.02
N LEU A 30 -9.15 -0.43 15.41
CA LEU A 30 -8.55 -1.74 15.17
C LEU A 30 -9.50 -2.54 14.28
N VAL A 31 -9.10 -2.77 13.04
CA VAL A 31 -9.96 -3.39 12.03
C VAL A 31 -9.38 -4.71 11.58
N SER A 32 -10.11 -5.80 11.86
CA SER A 32 -9.82 -7.11 11.29
C SER A 32 -10.71 -7.36 10.08
N SER A 33 -10.09 -7.48 8.91
CA SER A 33 -10.80 -7.80 7.67
C SER A 33 -9.84 -8.33 6.60
N GLN A 34 -10.36 -9.17 5.72
CA GLN A 34 -9.58 -9.78 4.62
C GLN A 34 -9.15 -8.75 3.57
N THR A 35 -8.16 -9.12 2.75
CA THR A 35 -7.77 -8.38 1.54
C THR A 35 -8.96 -8.29 0.57
N GLY A 36 -9.11 -7.16 -0.11
CA GLY A 36 -10.23 -6.96 -1.03
C GLY A 36 -11.56 -6.52 -0.39
N SER A 37 -11.65 -6.40 0.93
CA SER A 37 -12.86 -5.97 1.65
C SER A 37 -13.18 -4.47 1.50
N GLY A 38 -12.31 -3.67 0.87
CA GLY A 38 -12.50 -2.23 0.72
C GLY A 38 -11.83 -1.39 1.80
N LYS A 39 -10.83 -1.91 2.53
CA LYS A 39 -10.09 -1.22 3.61
C LYS A 39 -9.52 0.13 3.19
N THR A 40 -8.93 0.23 2.00
CA THR A 40 -8.32 1.48 1.53
C THR A 40 -9.31 2.65 1.54
N ALA A 41 -10.53 2.45 1.05
CA ALA A 41 -11.56 3.46 1.13
C ALA A 41 -12.03 3.71 2.58
N ALA A 42 -12.06 2.67 3.42
CA ALA A 42 -12.51 2.75 4.80
C ALA A 42 -11.63 3.69 5.66
N PHE A 43 -10.31 3.72 5.44
CA PHE A 43 -9.44 4.67 6.14
C PHE A 43 -9.19 5.96 5.34
N MET A 44 -9.11 5.90 4.02
CA MET A 44 -8.73 7.05 3.23
C MET A 44 -9.84 8.10 3.13
N LEU A 45 -11.08 7.68 2.91
CA LEU A 45 -12.20 8.62 2.74
C LEU A 45 -12.45 9.50 3.99
N PRO A 46 -12.57 8.93 5.22
CA PRO A 46 -12.75 9.74 6.42
C PRO A 46 -11.54 10.64 6.70
N SER A 47 -10.32 10.14 6.47
CA SER A 47 -9.10 10.91 6.66
C SER A 47 -9.05 12.12 5.72
N MET A 48 -9.31 11.93 4.45
CA MET A 48 -9.36 13.02 3.47
C MET A 48 -10.46 14.03 3.78
N HIS A 49 -11.61 13.56 4.27
CA HIS A 49 -12.69 14.45 4.72
C HIS A 49 -12.22 15.33 5.88
N LYS A 50 -11.65 14.75 6.93
CA LYS A 50 -11.12 15.48 8.10
C LYS A 50 -10.07 16.52 7.70
N LEU A 51 -9.09 16.11 6.87
CA LEU A 51 -8.04 17.00 6.40
C LEU A 51 -8.60 18.13 5.53
N ALA A 52 -9.62 17.87 4.71
CA ALA A 52 -10.26 18.87 3.87
C ALA A 52 -11.03 19.91 4.71
N VAL A 53 -11.79 19.48 5.72
CA VAL A 53 -12.50 20.35 6.65
C VAL A 53 -11.50 21.21 7.44
N ALA A 54 -10.50 20.60 8.06
CA ALA A 54 -9.47 21.32 8.81
C ALA A 54 -8.71 22.37 7.96
N ALA A 55 -8.52 22.10 6.67
CA ALA A 55 -7.88 23.05 5.75
C ALA A 55 -8.78 24.21 5.36
N GLN A 56 -10.10 24.07 5.46
CA GLN A 56 -11.08 25.16 5.25
C GLN A 56 -11.16 26.06 6.50
N ASP A 57 -11.18 25.44 7.69
CA ASP A 57 -11.33 26.15 8.96
C ASP A 57 -10.04 26.91 9.36
N ASN A 58 -8.88 26.41 8.98
CA ASN A 58 -7.59 27.03 9.27
C ASN A 58 -6.69 26.98 8.03
N PRO A 59 -6.87 27.92 7.07
CA PRO A 59 -6.04 27.96 5.87
C PRO A 59 -4.59 28.32 6.22
N GLN A 60 -3.74 27.33 6.29
CA GLN A 60 -2.30 27.55 6.49
C GLN A 60 -1.67 28.26 5.28
N PRO A 61 -0.72 29.19 5.52
CA PRO A 61 0.00 29.82 4.43
C PRO A 61 0.70 28.76 3.58
N ALA A 62 0.52 28.87 2.27
CA ALA A 62 1.16 27.93 1.34
C ALA A 62 2.68 28.00 1.51
N LEU A 63 3.30 26.87 1.85
CA LEU A 63 4.75 26.76 1.80
C LEU A 63 5.23 27.09 0.38
N LYS A 64 6.38 27.74 0.30
CA LYS A 64 6.98 28.05 -1.01
C LYS A 64 7.10 26.79 -1.86
N THR A 65 6.63 26.86 -3.09
CA THR A 65 6.82 25.75 -4.00
C THR A 65 8.31 25.56 -4.31
N PRO A 66 8.75 24.35 -4.71
CA PRO A 66 10.15 24.10 -5.07
C PRO A 66 10.70 25.10 -6.08
N ASN A 67 9.87 25.58 -7.01
CA ASN A 67 10.27 26.59 -7.99
C ASN A 67 10.45 27.98 -7.36
N GLN A 68 9.58 28.37 -6.45
CA GLN A 68 9.69 29.63 -5.68
C GLN A 68 10.95 29.62 -4.81
N GLU A 69 11.25 28.48 -4.16
CA GLU A 69 12.45 28.35 -3.34
C GLU A 69 13.72 28.41 -4.20
N ARG A 70 13.74 27.76 -5.38
CA ARG A 70 14.84 27.86 -6.35
C ARG A 70 15.06 29.29 -6.83
N GLN A 71 13.99 30.02 -7.14
CA GLN A 71 14.09 31.44 -7.54
C GLN A 71 14.61 32.31 -6.40
N SER A 72 14.08 32.13 -5.21
CA SER A 72 14.53 32.87 -4.00
C SER A 72 15.99 32.58 -3.65
N ALA A 73 16.42 31.32 -3.74
CA ALA A 73 17.81 30.92 -3.50
C ALA A 73 18.75 31.50 -4.59
N ARG A 74 18.33 31.46 -5.85
CA ARG A 74 19.10 32.00 -6.98
C ARG A 74 19.31 33.52 -6.85
N SER A 75 18.27 34.25 -6.43
CA SER A 75 18.37 35.69 -6.19
C SER A 75 19.31 36.06 -5.01
N ARG A 76 19.52 35.14 -4.07
CA ARG A 76 20.47 35.33 -2.96
C ARG A 76 21.86 34.74 -3.22
N GLY A 77 22.09 34.10 -4.39
CA GLY A 77 23.34 33.38 -4.67
C GLY A 77 23.53 32.11 -3.85
N GLU A 78 22.46 31.55 -3.31
CA GLU A 78 22.46 30.39 -2.41
C GLU A 78 21.95 29.12 -3.12
N ARG A 79 22.30 27.94 -2.56
CA ARG A 79 21.67 26.70 -2.95
C ARG A 79 20.27 26.61 -2.34
N PRO A 80 19.24 26.16 -3.08
CA PRO A 80 17.89 26.04 -2.52
C PRO A 80 17.89 25.05 -1.35
N ARG A 81 17.37 25.50 -0.21
CA ARG A 81 17.16 24.68 0.98
C ARG A 81 15.66 24.42 1.09
N TYR A 82 15.27 23.15 0.93
CA TYR A 82 13.87 22.76 1.12
C TYR A 82 13.64 22.43 2.58
N ALA A 83 12.59 23.01 3.16
CA ALA A 83 12.13 22.60 4.48
C ALA A 83 11.74 21.11 4.48
N PRO A 84 11.88 20.41 5.61
CA PRO A 84 11.34 19.05 5.74
C PRO A 84 9.86 19.01 5.36
N ALA A 85 9.43 17.92 4.72
CA ALA A 85 8.01 17.71 4.45
C ALA A 85 7.25 17.49 5.78
N GLN A 86 6.08 18.11 5.92
CA GLN A 86 5.22 18.01 7.10
C GLN A 86 3.88 17.37 6.74
N PRO A 87 3.84 16.05 6.49
CA PRO A 87 2.59 15.37 6.16
C PRO A 87 1.63 15.40 7.35
N LYS A 88 0.35 15.50 7.06
CA LYS A 88 -0.73 15.41 8.04
C LYS A 88 -1.26 14.00 8.23
N MET A 89 -1.05 13.14 7.24
CA MET A 89 -1.39 11.74 7.28
C MET A 89 -0.24 10.88 6.80
N LEU A 90 0.03 9.81 7.52
CA LEU A 90 0.97 8.75 7.16
C LEU A 90 0.23 7.42 7.04
N VAL A 91 0.46 6.72 5.93
CA VAL A 91 0.03 5.34 5.73
C VAL A 91 1.26 4.46 5.57
N LEU A 92 1.43 3.50 6.48
CA LEU A 92 2.46 2.48 6.41
C LEU A 92 1.89 1.23 5.74
N THR A 93 2.65 0.65 4.82
CA THR A 93 2.30 -0.56 4.08
C THR A 93 3.50 -1.51 4.00
N PRO A 94 3.30 -2.84 4.00
CA PRO A 94 4.41 -3.80 3.96
C PRO A 94 5.16 -3.80 2.63
N THR A 95 4.46 -3.53 1.53
CA THR A 95 5.02 -3.69 0.18
C THR A 95 4.89 -2.42 -0.66
N ARG A 96 5.81 -2.30 -1.63
CA ARG A 96 5.81 -1.20 -2.60
C ARG A 96 4.56 -1.20 -3.46
N GLU A 97 4.11 -2.38 -3.83
CA GLU A 97 2.93 -2.61 -4.66
C GLU A 97 1.67 -2.10 -3.96
N LEU A 98 1.50 -2.44 -2.69
CA LEU A 98 0.37 -1.96 -1.90
C LEU A 98 0.44 -0.43 -1.71
N ALA A 99 1.61 0.11 -1.41
CA ALA A 99 1.79 1.56 -1.30
C ALA A 99 1.39 2.30 -2.60
N LEU A 100 1.76 1.78 -3.76
CA LEU A 100 1.36 2.35 -5.05
C LEU A 100 -0.16 2.23 -5.27
N GLN A 101 -0.77 1.10 -4.90
CA GLN A 101 -2.22 0.92 -4.97
C GLN A 101 -2.96 1.93 -4.09
N VAL A 102 -2.51 2.11 -2.84
CA VAL A 102 -3.07 3.09 -1.91
C VAL A 102 -2.91 4.51 -2.47
N THR A 103 -1.74 4.86 -3.00
CA THR A 103 -1.49 6.18 -3.59
C THR A 103 -2.41 6.45 -4.78
N THR A 104 -2.54 5.48 -5.70
CA THR A 104 -3.43 5.60 -6.86
C THR A 104 -4.90 5.74 -6.45
N ALA A 105 -5.34 4.95 -5.45
CA ALA A 105 -6.68 5.06 -4.91
C ALA A 105 -6.93 6.43 -4.27
N THR A 106 -5.93 6.96 -3.54
CA THR A 106 -5.98 8.29 -2.92
C THR A 106 -6.13 9.40 -3.97
N GLU A 107 -5.35 9.33 -5.05
CA GLU A 107 -5.47 10.29 -6.17
C GLU A 107 -6.86 10.25 -6.80
N LYS A 108 -7.42 9.04 -6.99
CA LYS A 108 -8.77 8.84 -7.51
C LYS A 108 -9.83 9.45 -6.59
N TYR A 109 -9.77 9.18 -5.28
CA TYR A 109 -10.71 9.74 -4.30
C TYR A 109 -10.55 11.25 -4.15
N GLY A 110 -9.33 11.76 -4.27
CA GLY A 110 -8.96 13.16 -4.13
C GLY A 110 -9.09 14.00 -5.40
N ALA A 111 -9.55 13.45 -6.53
CA ALA A 111 -9.57 14.12 -7.84
C ALA A 111 -10.26 15.49 -7.83
N ASN A 112 -11.26 15.67 -6.95
CA ASN A 112 -11.99 16.93 -6.78
C ASN A 112 -11.53 17.78 -5.58
N LEU A 113 -10.43 17.40 -4.89
CA LEU A 113 -9.89 18.11 -3.72
C LEU A 113 -8.62 18.87 -4.11
N ARG A 114 -8.68 20.20 -4.17
CA ARG A 114 -7.61 21.05 -4.74
C ARG A 114 -6.23 20.94 -4.05
N ARG A 115 -6.14 20.49 -2.79
CA ARG A 115 -4.91 20.50 -2.00
C ARG A 115 -4.52 19.13 -1.42
N MET A 116 -5.22 18.08 -1.80
CA MET A 116 -4.99 16.74 -1.27
C MET A 116 -4.01 15.98 -2.17
N LYS A 117 -2.72 16.08 -1.85
CA LYS A 117 -1.66 15.39 -2.60
C LYS A 117 -1.13 14.22 -1.80
N ALA A 118 -1.20 13.04 -2.38
CA ALA A 118 -0.54 11.85 -1.88
C ALA A 118 0.80 11.63 -2.60
N VAL A 119 1.80 11.21 -1.84
CA VAL A 119 3.12 10.84 -2.35
C VAL A 119 3.53 9.52 -1.75
N SER A 120 4.10 8.63 -2.56
CA SER A 120 4.67 7.37 -2.09
C SER A 120 6.20 7.46 -1.93
N ILE A 121 6.69 6.96 -0.77
CA ILE A 121 8.11 6.84 -0.42
C ILE A 121 8.46 5.37 -0.26
N LEU A 122 9.21 4.84 -1.23
CA LEU A 122 9.38 3.40 -1.40
C LEU A 122 10.85 3.04 -1.61
N GLY A 123 11.27 1.93 -1.07
CA GLY A 123 12.55 1.32 -1.41
C GLY A 123 12.63 1.02 -2.92
N GLY A 124 13.85 1.01 -3.49
CA GLY A 124 14.06 0.70 -4.92
C GLY A 124 13.61 1.77 -5.91
N MET A 125 13.01 2.87 -5.46
CA MET A 125 12.83 4.07 -6.29
C MET A 125 14.02 5.02 -6.13
N PRO A 126 14.40 5.78 -7.20
CA PRO A 126 15.50 6.73 -7.13
C PRO A 126 15.29 7.77 -6.04
N TYR A 127 16.27 7.89 -5.13
CA TYR A 127 16.23 8.82 -4.00
C TYR A 127 15.98 10.28 -4.44
N PRO A 128 16.65 10.82 -5.50
CA PRO A 128 16.43 12.20 -5.95
C PRO A 128 14.98 12.48 -6.37
N LYS A 129 14.30 11.49 -6.96
CA LYS A 129 12.88 11.62 -7.34
C LYS A 129 12.00 11.74 -6.10
N GLN A 130 12.24 10.93 -5.07
CA GLN A 130 11.51 11.02 -3.81
C GLN A 130 11.75 12.35 -3.10
N MET A 131 12.97 12.86 -3.12
CA MET A 131 13.30 14.20 -2.61
C MET A 131 12.50 15.31 -3.29
N GLN A 132 12.32 15.23 -4.62
CA GLN A 132 11.51 16.20 -5.37
C GLN A 132 10.02 16.12 -4.98
N LEU A 133 9.53 14.91 -4.68
CA LEU A 133 8.15 14.69 -4.23
C LEU A 133 7.94 15.27 -2.81
N LEU A 134 8.85 14.99 -1.88
CA LEU A 134 8.80 15.53 -0.52
C LEU A 134 8.91 17.06 -0.49
N ALA A 135 9.73 17.64 -1.37
CA ALA A 135 9.86 19.10 -1.48
C ALA A 135 8.54 19.82 -1.87
N ARG A 136 7.53 19.09 -2.32
CA ARG A 136 6.18 19.63 -2.60
C ARG A 136 5.30 19.69 -1.38
N ASN A 137 5.80 19.25 -0.24
CA ASN A 137 5.10 19.15 1.04
C ASN A 137 3.71 18.49 0.91
N PRO A 138 3.66 17.16 0.63
CA PRO A 138 2.42 16.44 0.47
C PRO A 138 1.65 16.36 1.79
N GLU A 139 0.33 16.45 1.75
CA GLU A 139 -0.54 16.26 2.90
C GLU A 139 -0.61 14.79 3.34
N ILE A 140 -0.52 13.86 2.39
CA ILE A 140 -0.62 12.42 2.62
C ILE A 140 0.68 11.76 2.15
N LEU A 141 1.30 11.02 3.06
CA LEU A 141 2.48 10.23 2.78
C LEU A 141 2.13 8.74 2.89
N VAL A 142 2.41 7.99 1.84
CA VAL A 142 2.28 6.52 1.83
C VAL A 142 3.68 5.94 1.75
N ALA A 143 4.05 5.03 2.65
CA ALA A 143 5.44 4.58 2.72
C ALA A 143 5.58 3.12 3.11
N THR A 144 6.70 2.52 2.68
CA THR A 144 7.23 1.30 3.32
C THR A 144 8.21 1.70 4.43
N PRO A 145 8.25 0.97 5.58
CA PRO A 145 8.96 1.39 6.77
C PRO A 145 10.43 1.78 6.54
N GLY A 146 11.26 0.89 6.02
CA GLY A 146 12.71 1.13 5.90
C GLY A 146 13.07 2.39 5.09
N ARG A 147 12.42 2.65 3.93
CA ARG A 147 12.70 3.86 3.14
C ARG A 147 12.21 5.14 3.84
N LEU A 148 11.14 5.04 4.61
CA LEU A 148 10.67 6.17 5.41
C LEU A 148 11.71 6.58 6.45
N ILE A 149 12.29 5.61 7.16
CA ILE A 149 13.37 5.84 8.14
C ILE A 149 14.59 6.50 7.50
N ASP A 150 15.00 6.08 6.29
CA ASP A 150 16.09 6.73 5.55
C ASP A 150 15.85 8.24 5.38
N HIS A 151 14.63 8.63 5.01
CA HIS A 151 14.26 10.04 4.85
C HIS A 151 14.12 10.78 6.19
N MET A 152 13.62 10.11 7.23
CA MET A 152 13.55 10.66 8.59
C MET A 152 14.96 10.96 9.12
N ASN A 153 15.86 9.99 9.04
CA ASN A 153 17.26 10.14 9.49
C ASN A 153 18.03 11.22 8.72
N SER A 154 17.64 11.45 7.45
CA SER A 154 18.20 12.54 6.63
C SER A 154 17.54 13.90 6.90
N GLY A 155 16.64 14.02 7.86
CA GLY A 155 15.93 15.26 8.20
C GLY A 155 15.05 15.80 7.08
N LYS A 156 14.48 14.90 6.25
CA LYS A 156 13.64 15.30 5.09
C LYS A 156 12.15 15.27 5.40
N ILE A 157 11.78 14.72 6.54
CA ILE A 157 10.41 14.60 7.01
C ILE A 157 10.36 15.03 8.47
N ASP A 158 9.36 15.84 8.79
CA ASP A 158 9.01 16.29 10.13
C ASP A 158 7.55 15.91 10.40
N PHE A 159 7.32 15.02 11.35
CA PHE A 159 6.00 14.55 11.73
C PHE A 159 5.28 15.41 12.76
N SER A 160 5.83 16.57 13.16
CA SER A 160 5.20 17.44 14.15
C SER A 160 3.75 17.85 13.85
N GLN A 161 3.37 17.81 12.57
CA GLN A 161 2.02 18.15 12.09
C GLN A 161 1.15 16.93 11.77
N LEU A 162 1.62 15.71 12.08
CA LEU A 162 0.90 14.49 11.77
C LEU A 162 -0.37 14.38 12.64
N GLN A 163 -1.50 14.19 11.99
CA GLN A 163 -2.82 14.05 12.64
C GLN A 163 -3.35 12.62 12.56
N ILE A 164 -2.97 11.87 11.52
CA ILE A 164 -3.51 10.53 11.24
C ILE A 164 -2.37 9.59 10.87
N LEU A 165 -2.32 8.45 11.57
CA LEU A 165 -1.43 7.33 11.28
C LEU A 165 -2.28 6.11 10.89
N VAL A 166 -1.97 5.49 9.77
CA VAL A 166 -2.60 4.23 9.34
C VAL A 166 -1.53 3.16 9.16
N LEU A 167 -1.76 1.99 9.74
CA LEU A 167 -1.01 0.77 9.46
C LEU A 167 -1.91 -0.15 8.64
N ASP A 168 -1.59 -0.37 7.37
CA ASP A 168 -2.35 -1.27 6.50
C ASP A 168 -1.58 -2.59 6.30
N GLU A 169 -2.26 -3.72 6.45
CA GLU A 169 -1.68 -5.07 6.51
C GLU A 169 -0.59 -5.17 7.61
N ALA A 170 -0.97 -4.80 8.85
CA ALA A 170 -0.04 -4.75 9.97
C ALA A 170 0.57 -6.13 10.30
N ASP A 171 -0.20 -7.20 10.22
CA ASP A 171 0.28 -8.58 10.37
C ASP A 171 1.43 -8.88 9.40
N ARG A 172 1.26 -8.54 8.14
CA ARG A 172 2.29 -8.75 7.12
C ARG A 172 3.54 -7.89 7.36
N MET A 173 3.40 -6.68 7.86
CA MET A 173 4.57 -5.87 8.23
C MET A 173 5.38 -6.53 9.36
N LEU A 174 4.71 -7.12 10.35
CA LEU A 174 5.38 -7.84 11.44
C LEU A 174 6.04 -9.14 10.95
N ASP A 175 5.36 -9.90 10.10
CA ASP A 175 5.92 -11.12 9.47
C ASP A 175 7.17 -10.82 8.65
N MET A 176 7.24 -9.64 8.04
CA MET A 176 8.43 -9.16 7.31
C MET A 176 9.53 -8.58 8.20
N GLY A 177 9.36 -8.58 9.52
CA GLY A 177 10.35 -8.13 10.50
C GLY A 177 10.43 -6.61 10.67
N PHE A 178 9.42 -5.84 10.29
CA PHE A 178 9.41 -4.37 10.40
C PHE A 178 9.00 -3.84 11.79
N ILE A 179 8.98 -4.68 12.82
CA ILE A 179 8.51 -4.26 14.16
C ILE A 179 9.31 -3.07 14.70
N ASP A 180 10.63 -3.13 14.68
CA ASP A 180 11.51 -2.08 15.20
C ASP A 180 11.40 -0.80 14.36
N ASP A 181 11.28 -0.95 13.05
CA ASP A 181 11.07 0.16 12.13
C ASP A 181 9.76 0.90 12.42
N ILE A 182 8.68 0.15 12.63
CA ILE A 182 7.36 0.69 12.96
C ILE A 182 7.41 1.43 14.29
N GLU A 183 8.03 0.86 15.33
CA GLU A 183 8.19 1.49 16.64
C GLU A 183 9.01 2.79 16.55
N THR A 184 10.08 2.80 15.77
CA THR A 184 10.88 3.99 15.50
C THR A 184 10.07 5.11 14.84
N ILE A 185 9.26 4.75 13.84
CA ILE A 185 8.38 5.70 13.14
C ILE A 185 7.32 6.26 14.08
N ILE A 186 6.67 5.39 14.86
CA ILE A 186 5.63 5.77 15.82
C ILE A 186 6.17 6.74 16.87
N ALA A 187 7.36 6.46 17.40
CA ALA A 187 8.01 7.33 18.40
C ALA A 187 8.30 8.74 17.87
N ALA A 188 8.46 8.92 16.56
CA ALA A 188 8.66 10.21 15.92
C ALA A 188 7.36 10.97 15.60
N THR A 189 6.19 10.39 15.87
CA THR A 189 4.88 10.99 15.57
C THR A 189 4.20 11.53 16.83
N PRO A 190 3.35 12.59 16.74
CA PRO A 190 2.65 13.13 17.90
C PRO A 190 1.79 12.07 18.62
N ALA A 191 1.73 12.14 19.95
CA ALA A 191 0.91 11.26 20.76
C ALA A 191 -0.60 11.46 20.52
N GLU A 192 -1.01 12.67 20.20
CA GLU A 192 -2.43 13.06 20.00
C GLU A 192 -2.98 12.70 18.62
N ARG A 193 -2.20 12.04 17.76
CA ARG A 193 -2.69 11.58 16.46
C ARG A 193 -3.83 10.57 16.60
N GLN A 194 -4.68 10.48 15.59
CA GLN A 194 -5.59 9.35 15.39
C GLN A 194 -4.81 8.18 14.79
N THR A 195 -4.95 6.97 15.35
CA THR A 195 -4.29 5.77 14.84
C THR A 195 -5.32 4.76 14.36
N MET A 196 -5.15 4.28 13.13
CA MET A 196 -6.00 3.25 12.54
C MET A 196 -5.14 2.07 12.08
N LEU A 197 -5.41 0.89 12.62
CA LEU A 197 -4.70 -0.34 12.30
C LEU A 197 -5.64 -1.30 11.56
N PHE A 198 -5.22 -1.73 10.38
CA PHE A 198 -5.90 -2.70 9.54
C PHE A 198 -5.04 -3.95 9.38
N SER A 199 -5.62 -5.11 9.66
CA SER A 199 -4.93 -6.40 9.63
C SER A 199 -5.91 -7.52 9.29
N ALA A 200 -5.43 -8.67 8.84
CA ALA A 200 -6.27 -9.86 8.74
C ALA A 200 -6.51 -10.48 10.11
N THR A 201 -5.57 -10.31 11.04
CA THR A 201 -5.65 -10.78 12.44
C THR A 201 -5.32 -9.66 13.41
N LEU A 202 -5.94 -9.66 14.59
CA LEU A 202 -5.67 -8.74 15.70
C LEU A 202 -5.11 -9.50 16.91
N GLU A 203 -4.60 -10.69 16.72
CA GLU A 203 -4.06 -11.55 17.77
C GLU A 203 -2.53 -11.50 17.82
N GLY A 204 -1.93 -12.08 18.85
CA GLY A 204 -0.48 -12.23 18.99
C GLY A 204 0.28 -10.89 19.00
N ASP A 205 1.30 -10.78 18.13
CA ASP A 205 2.16 -9.59 18.05
C ASP A 205 1.43 -8.36 17.56
N VAL A 206 0.48 -8.53 16.65
CA VAL A 206 -0.37 -7.43 16.15
C VAL A 206 -1.20 -6.84 17.29
N GLY A 207 -1.82 -7.70 18.10
CA GLY A 207 -2.60 -7.26 19.27
C GLY A 207 -1.74 -6.49 20.29
N ARG A 208 -0.56 -7.02 20.61
CA ARG A 208 0.38 -6.35 21.52
C ARG A 208 0.85 -5.00 21.01
N MET A 209 1.12 -4.91 19.72
CA MET A 209 1.47 -3.62 19.09
C MET A 209 0.28 -2.66 19.13
N ALA A 210 -0.91 -3.13 18.77
CA ALA A 210 -2.12 -2.33 18.74
C ALA A 210 -2.42 -1.67 20.11
N GLU A 211 -2.33 -2.41 21.19
CA GLU A 211 -2.52 -1.91 22.57
C GLU A 211 -1.56 -0.76 22.92
N ARG A 212 -0.33 -0.78 22.39
CA ARG A 212 0.68 0.25 22.66
C ARG A 212 0.51 1.52 21.84
N ILE A 213 -0.08 1.41 20.65
CA ILE A 213 -0.11 2.52 19.69
C ILE A 213 -1.47 3.19 19.53
N THR A 214 -2.54 2.61 20.10
CA THR A 214 -3.90 3.13 20.03
C THR A 214 -4.42 3.54 21.41
N ARG A 215 -5.42 4.43 21.41
CA ARG A 215 -6.09 4.93 22.60
C ARG A 215 -7.57 4.62 22.52
N GLU A 216 -8.07 3.79 23.42
CA GLU A 216 -9.49 3.37 23.49
C GLU A 216 -10.08 3.07 22.11
N PRO A 217 -9.45 2.16 21.31
CA PRO A 217 -9.82 1.98 19.93
C PRO A 217 -11.19 1.32 19.79
N GLN A 218 -11.92 1.71 18.76
CA GLN A 218 -13.05 0.93 18.31
C GLN A 218 -12.56 -0.32 17.58
N ILE A 219 -12.94 -1.49 18.08
CA ILE A 219 -12.58 -2.77 17.47
C ILE A 219 -13.68 -3.15 16.49
N ILE A 220 -13.30 -3.33 15.22
CA ILE A 220 -14.19 -3.76 14.15
C ILE A 220 -13.67 -5.09 13.62
N ARG A 221 -14.48 -6.14 13.77
CA ARG A 221 -14.18 -7.47 13.23
C ARG A 221 -15.20 -7.78 12.15
N ILE A 222 -14.73 -7.74 10.91
CA ILE A 222 -15.52 -8.25 9.80
C ILE A 222 -15.27 -9.75 9.75
N ALA A 223 -16.27 -10.52 10.14
CA ALA A 223 -16.18 -11.96 10.08
C ALA A 223 -15.74 -12.36 8.67
N SER A 224 -14.60 -13.05 8.58
CA SER A 224 -14.36 -13.85 7.40
C SER A 224 -15.52 -14.83 7.36
N SER A 225 -16.46 -14.65 6.44
CA SER A 225 -17.37 -15.72 6.18
C SER A 225 -16.50 -16.94 5.89
N GLN A 226 -16.52 -17.94 6.78
CA GLN A 226 -16.00 -19.28 6.47
C GLN A 226 -16.83 -19.96 5.38
N THR A 227 -17.74 -19.21 4.76
CA THR A 227 -18.36 -19.60 3.52
C THR A 227 -17.23 -19.88 2.54
N LYS A 228 -17.01 -21.15 2.25
CA LYS A 228 -16.31 -21.58 1.04
C LYS A 228 -16.70 -20.55 -0.01
N HIS A 229 -15.71 -19.82 -0.52
CA HIS A 229 -15.99 -18.86 -1.58
C HIS A 229 -16.62 -19.69 -2.70
N GLU A 230 -17.92 -19.57 -2.88
CA GLU A 230 -18.69 -20.36 -3.87
C GLU A 230 -18.12 -20.19 -5.28
N ASN A 231 -17.33 -19.12 -5.47
CA ASN A 231 -16.66 -18.80 -6.74
C ASN A 231 -15.22 -19.35 -6.82
N ILE A 232 -14.71 -20.08 -5.81
CA ILE A 232 -13.36 -20.66 -5.83
C ILE A 232 -13.47 -22.17 -5.77
N GLU A 233 -13.19 -22.83 -6.89
CA GLU A 233 -13.04 -24.28 -6.95
C GLU A 233 -11.63 -24.67 -6.52
N GLN A 234 -11.53 -25.52 -5.51
CA GLN A 234 -10.23 -26.02 -5.00
C GLN A 234 -10.07 -27.49 -5.39
N LYS A 235 -8.94 -27.80 -6.03
CA LYS A 235 -8.59 -29.17 -6.45
C LYS A 235 -7.21 -29.53 -5.93
N VAL A 236 -7.07 -30.74 -5.40
CA VAL A 236 -5.79 -31.34 -5.01
C VAL A 236 -5.46 -32.44 -6.02
N HIS A 237 -4.26 -32.39 -6.56
CA HIS A 237 -3.74 -33.40 -7.47
C HIS A 237 -2.54 -34.10 -6.85
N PHE A 238 -2.55 -35.41 -6.85
CA PHE A 238 -1.41 -36.24 -6.44
C PHE A 238 -0.55 -36.54 -7.66
N VAL A 239 0.75 -36.44 -7.48
CA VAL A 239 1.74 -36.68 -8.54
C VAL A 239 2.82 -37.65 -8.02
N ASP A 240 3.30 -38.53 -8.88
CA ASP A 240 4.26 -39.58 -8.52
C ASP A 240 5.69 -39.02 -8.48
N ASP A 241 5.99 -38.14 -9.44
CA ASP A 241 7.32 -37.54 -9.61
C ASP A 241 7.25 -36.15 -10.26
N GLN A 242 8.41 -35.52 -10.40
CA GLN A 242 8.52 -34.18 -11.00
C GLN A 242 8.11 -34.19 -12.48
N SER A 243 8.35 -35.24 -13.22
CA SER A 243 7.95 -35.36 -14.63
C SER A 243 6.42 -35.41 -14.76
N HIS A 244 5.76 -36.18 -13.88
CA HIS A 244 4.30 -36.22 -13.80
C HIS A 244 3.75 -34.84 -13.44
N LYS A 245 4.33 -34.15 -12.45
CA LYS A 245 3.94 -32.79 -12.07
C LYS A 245 4.02 -31.80 -13.23
N ASN A 246 5.10 -31.86 -14.01
CA ASN A 246 5.29 -30.96 -15.15
C ASN A 246 4.28 -31.24 -16.27
N ARG A 247 3.98 -32.52 -16.57
CA ARG A 247 2.95 -32.90 -17.55
C ARG A 247 1.57 -32.47 -17.11
N LEU A 248 1.24 -32.63 -15.83
CA LEU A 248 -0.03 -32.18 -15.28
C LEU A 248 -0.16 -30.65 -15.36
N LEU A 249 0.89 -29.92 -15.04
CA LEU A 249 0.89 -28.45 -15.18
C LEU A 249 0.66 -28.02 -16.62
N ASP A 250 1.38 -28.61 -17.59
CA ASP A 250 1.17 -28.33 -19.02
C ASP A 250 -0.27 -28.63 -19.45
N HIS A 251 -0.81 -29.76 -19.01
CA HIS A 251 -2.20 -30.15 -19.31
C HIS A 251 -3.20 -29.12 -18.77
N LEU A 252 -3.06 -28.70 -17.51
CA LEU A 252 -3.95 -27.72 -16.89
C LEU A 252 -3.85 -26.34 -17.57
N LEU A 253 -2.66 -25.94 -17.98
CA LEU A 253 -2.44 -24.65 -18.63
C LEU A 253 -2.95 -24.61 -20.08
N ARG A 254 -3.20 -25.76 -20.71
CA ARG A 254 -3.80 -25.86 -22.07
C ARG A 254 -5.32 -25.79 -22.07
N ASP A 255 -5.95 -25.72 -20.89
CA ASP A 255 -7.39 -25.54 -20.82
C ASP A 255 -7.78 -24.22 -21.50
N ALA A 256 -8.69 -24.30 -22.46
CA ALA A 256 -9.17 -23.15 -23.22
C ALA A 256 -9.96 -22.15 -22.37
N ALA A 257 -10.54 -22.59 -21.27
CA ALA A 257 -11.25 -21.74 -20.31
C ALA A 257 -10.30 -20.94 -19.42
N LEU A 258 -9.02 -21.33 -19.34
CA LEU A 258 -8.03 -20.65 -18.50
C LEU A 258 -7.48 -19.42 -19.23
N HIS A 259 -7.95 -18.25 -18.86
CA HIS A 259 -7.49 -16.99 -19.45
C HIS A 259 -6.15 -16.53 -18.87
N GLN A 260 -5.98 -16.61 -17.55
CA GLN A 260 -4.74 -16.26 -16.84
C GLN A 260 -4.48 -17.22 -15.69
N ALA A 261 -3.21 -17.44 -15.37
CA ALA A 261 -2.77 -18.26 -14.25
C ALA A 261 -1.66 -17.61 -13.44
N VAL A 262 -1.64 -17.91 -12.14
CA VAL A 262 -0.50 -17.62 -11.27
C VAL A 262 -0.01 -18.97 -10.73
N ILE A 263 1.29 -19.24 -10.90
CA ILE A 263 1.97 -20.42 -10.38
C ILE A 263 2.88 -19.97 -9.24
N PHE A 264 2.68 -20.52 -8.06
CA PHE A 264 3.58 -20.28 -6.94
C PHE A 264 4.64 -21.36 -6.85
N THR A 265 5.88 -20.93 -6.60
CA THR A 265 7.05 -21.81 -6.46
C THR A 265 7.78 -21.54 -5.14
N ALA A 266 8.47 -22.53 -4.62
CA ALA A 266 9.19 -22.41 -3.37
C ALA A 266 10.46 -21.54 -3.49
N THR A 267 11.09 -21.49 -4.66
CA THR A 267 12.35 -20.78 -4.87
C THR A 267 12.28 -19.80 -6.06
N LYS A 268 13.08 -18.75 -6.00
CA LYS A 268 13.25 -17.78 -7.08
C LYS A 268 13.78 -18.43 -8.35
N ARG A 269 14.70 -19.39 -8.18
CA ARG A 269 15.26 -20.16 -9.28
C ARG A 269 14.21 -21.00 -10.01
N ASP A 270 13.33 -21.67 -9.26
CA ASP A 270 12.22 -22.42 -9.86
C ASP A 270 11.27 -21.48 -10.62
N ALA A 271 11.05 -20.25 -10.11
CA ALA A 271 10.22 -19.27 -10.80
C ALA A 271 10.79 -18.90 -12.17
N ASP A 272 12.12 -18.67 -12.26
CA ASP A 272 12.79 -18.38 -13.53
C ASP A 272 12.76 -19.59 -14.46
N GLU A 273 13.13 -20.78 -13.98
CA GLU A 273 13.21 -22.02 -14.77
C GLU A 273 11.84 -22.43 -15.33
N ILE A 274 10.79 -22.40 -14.50
CA ILE A 274 9.42 -22.73 -14.96
C ILE A 274 8.92 -21.71 -15.97
N ALA A 275 9.14 -20.40 -15.73
CA ALA A 275 8.73 -19.38 -16.69
C ALA A 275 9.42 -19.57 -18.05
N GLU A 276 10.71 -19.92 -18.07
CA GLU A 276 11.46 -20.22 -19.29
C GLU A 276 10.92 -21.46 -20.01
N GLN A 277 10.70 -22.56 -19.27
CA GLN A 277 10.13 -23.80 -19.83
C GLN A 277 8.75 -23.56 -20.45
N LEU A 278 7.90 -22.77 -19.80
CA LEU A 278 6.58 -22.41 -20.30
C LEU A 278 6.66 -21.55 -21.58
N ASN A 279 7.61 -20.62 -21.66
CA ASN A 279 7.84 -19.84 -22.87
C ASN A 279 8.31 -20.73 -24.04
N VAL A 280 9.19 -21.70 -23.80
CA VAL A 280 9.59 -22.70 -24.79
C VAL A 280 8.40 -23.55 -25.26
N ALA A 281 7.48 -23.86 -24.33
CA ALA A 281 6.25 -24.59 -24.64
C ALA A 281 5.17 -23.75 -25.36
N GLY A 282 5.46 -22.47 -25.63
CA GLY A 282 4.58 -21.56 -26.37
C GLY A 282 3.59 -20.75 -25.54
N PHE A 283 3.74 -20.74 -24.21
CA PHE A 283 2.95 -19.88 -23.33
C PHE A 283 3.60 -18.50 -23.16
N ALA A 284 2.79 -17.47 -22.99
CA ALA A 284 3.28 -16.15 -22.56
C ALA A 284 3.44 -16.16 -21.02
N ALA A 285 4.63 -16.49 -20.52
CA ALA A 285 4.95 -16.62 -19.11
C ALA A 285 6.09 -15.68 -18.69
N ALA A 286 6.07 -15.20 -17.45
CA ALA A 286 7.15 -14.43 -16.87
C ALA A 286 7.28 -14.68 -15.37
N PRO A 287 8.53 -14.62 -14.81
CA PRO A 287 8.76 -14.76 -13.38
C PRO A 287 8.44 -13.48 -12.62
N LEU A 288 8.15 -13.62 -11.30
CA LEU A 288 8.04 -12.53 -10.35
C LEU A 288 8.59 -12.94 -9.00
N HIS A 289 9.73 -12.36 -8.60
CA HIS A 289 10.40 -12.67 -7.34
C HIS A 289 11.26 -11.51 -6.83
N GLY A 290 11.78 -11.65 -5.60
CA GLY A 290 12.47 -10.58 -4.88
C GLY A 290 13.78 -10.09 -5.51
N ASP A 291 14.48 -10.91 -6.32
CA ASP A 291 15.75 -10.51 -6.95
C ASP A 291 15.56 -9.66 -8.21
N MET A 292 14.33 -9.56 -8.71
CA MET A 292 14.03 -8.71 -9.85
C MET A 292 14.08 -7.21 -9.49
N HIS A 293 14.64 -6.41 -10.38
CA HIS A 293 14.57 -4.96 -10.26
C HIS A 293 13.12 -4.47 -10.29
N GLN A 294 12.81 -3.43 -9.48
CA GLN A 294 11.44 -2.90 -9.37
C GLN A 294 10.83 -2.55 -10.74
N GLY A 295 11.62 -2.01 -11.66
CA GLY A 295 11.15 -1.71 -13.01
C GLY A 295 10.72 -2.96 -13.79
N ALA A 296 11.43 -4.09 -13.63
CA ALA A 296 11.05 -5.37 -14.23
C ALA A 296 9.75 -5.90 -13.60
N ARG A 297 9.66 -5.92 -12.26
CA ARG A 297 8.44 -6.33 -11.55
C ARG A 297 7.21 -5.54 -12.00
N ASN A 298 7.33 -4.23 -12.10
CA ASN A 298 6.23 -3.37 -12.55
C ASN A 298 5.84 -3.67 -14.01
N ARG A 299 6.80 -3.93 -14.91
CA ARG A 299 6.50 -4.32 -16.29
C ARG A 299 5.76 -5.66 -16.35
N THR A 300 6.22 -6.67 -15.61
CA THR A 300 5.57 -8.00 -15.54
C THR A 300 4.12 -7.88 -15.05
N LEU A 301 3.89 -7.16 -13.95
CA LEU A 301 2.54 -6.96 -13.41
C LEU A 301 1.63 -6.18 -14.37
N ASN A 302 2.17 -5.17 -15.06
CA ASN A 302 1.40 -4.42 -16.05
C ASN A 302 1.07 -5.30 -17.27
N ALA A 303 2.00 -6.11 -17.75
CA ALA A 303 1.76 -7.06 -18.85
C ALA A 303 0.67 -8.06 -18.47
N LEU A 304 0.65 -8.57 -17.23
CA LEU A 304 -0.41 -9.44 -16.73
C LEU A 304 -1.77 -8.71 -16.72
N ARG A 305 -1.81 -7.49 -16.17
CA ARG A 305 -3.06 -6.69 -16.09
C ARG A 305 -3.66 -6.34 -17.46
N HIS A 306 -2.82 -6.15 -18.46
CA HIS A 306 -3.26 -5.84 -19.84
C HIS A 306 -3.46 -7.07 -20.72
N GLY A 307 -3.38 -8.28 -20.16
CA GLY A 307 -3.58 -9.53 -20.92
C GLY A 307 -2.44 -9.88 -21.89
N GLN A 308 -1.31 -9.16 -21.83
CA GLN A 308 -0.12 -9.44 -22.62
C GLN A 308 0.68 -10.63 -22.07
N LEU A 309 0.54 -10.91 -20.77
CA LEU A 309 1.07 -12.05 -20.07
C LEU A 309 -0.08 -12.95 -19.63
N ARG A 310 0.02 -14.25 -19.97
CA ARG A 310 -0.99 -15.23 -19.58
C ARG A 310 -0.67 -15.93 -18.27
N ILE A 311 0.62 -16.18 -18.02
CA ILE A 311 1.08 -16.95 -16.85
C ILE A 311 2.11 -16.15 -16.07
N LEU A 312 1.85 -15.99 -14.79
CA LEU A 312 2.81 -15.44 -13.85
C LEU A 312 3.39 -16.56 -12.99
N VAL A 313 4.71 -16.69 -12.91
CA VAL A 313 5.37 -17.64 -12.01
C VAL A 313 6.03 -16.86 -10.88
N ALA A 314 5.55 -17.02 -9.65
CA ALA A 314 5.93 -16.18 -8.53
C ALA A 314 6.43 -16.98 -7.33
N THR A 315 7.27 -16.34 -6.51
CA THR A 315 7.57 -16.76 -5.14
C THR A 315 6.85 -15.85 -4.15
N ASP A 316 6.65 -16.34 -2.93
CA ASP A 316 6.26 -15.51 -1.80
C ASP A 316 7.28 -14.40 -1.51
#